data_fa14b8f280660c9a25b3942bd21ae4a8
#
_entry.id   fa14b8f280660c9a25b3942bd21ae4a8
#
_cell.length_a   1.000
_cell.length_b   1.000
_cell.length_c   1.000
_cell.angle_alpha   90.00
_cell.angle_beta   90.00
_cell.angle_gamma   90.00
#
_symmetry.space_group_name_H-M   'P 1'
#
loop_
_entity.id
_entity.type
_entity.pdbx_description
1 polymer ?
#
loop_
_entity_poly.entity_id
_entity_poly.type
_entity_poly.pdbx_seq_one_letter_code
_entity_poly.pdbx_strand_id
1 'polypeptide(L)'
;KIKLRHSLGRPSRSDFVQSEFVDAPLIEELAVAVECRLKSYDAKTCRLVGEIVNVSVDEKVLDENGNVDIAKAQPITFDPFNNKYVVLGDVVGNAFTDGKKLM
;
A
#
# COMPACT_ATOMS: atom_id res chain seq x y z
N LYS A 1 -5.47 -3.97 10.94
CA LYS A 1 -5.33 -2.78 11.79
C LYS A 1 -4.52 -1.73 11.06
N ILE A 2 -5.04 -0.52 11.00
CA ILE A 2 -4.40 0.59 10.28
C ILE A 2 -3.82 1.57 11.29
N LYS A 3 -2.55 1.93 11.10
CA LYS A 3 -1.89 2.93 11.90
C LYS A 3 -1.59 4.15 11.04
N LEU A 4 -1.99 5.32 11.52
CA LEU A 4 -1.70 6.56 10.84
C LEU A 4 -0.26 7.01 11.10
N ARG A 5 0.38 7.54 10.08
CA ARG A 5 1.69 8.16 10.17
C ARG A 5 1.56 9.65 9.85
N HIS A 6 2.29 10.45 10.59
CA HIS A 6 2.33 11.88 10.32
C HIS A 6 3.48 12.19 9.37
N SER A 7 3.16 12.93 8.32
CA SER A 7 4.17 13.39 7.38
C SER A 7 4.95 14.54 8.01
N LEU A 8 6.20 14.29 8.32
CA LEU A 8 7.12 15.32 8.77
C LEU A 8 7.98 15.71 7.58
N GLY A 9 8.17 16.98 7.31
CA GLY A 9 9.04 17.39 6.21
C GLY A 9 10.34 16.58 6.22
N ARG A 10 10.66 15.91 5.11
CA ARG A 10 11.74 14.93 5.08
C ARG A 10 12.81 15.31 4.08
N PRO A 11 13.85 15.99 4.50
CA PRO A 11 14.93 16.34 3.58
C PRO A 11 15.96 15.24 3.38
N SER A 12 15.97 14.22 4.24
CA SER A 12 16.99 13.20 4.23
C SER A 12 16.68 12.09 3.24
N ARG A 13 17.72 11.49 2.66
CA ARG A 13 17.57 10.36 1.77
C ARG A 13 17.51 9.02 2.48
N SER A 14 17.87 8.96 3.75
CA SER A 14 17.77 7.74 4.54
C SER A 14 16.46 7.72 5.33
N ASP A 15 15.36 7.85 4.61
CA ASP A 15 14.07 8.08 5.21
C ASP A 15 13.33 6.79 5.50
N PHE A 16 13.86 6.00 6.40
CA PHE A 16 13.14 4.85 6.90
C PHE A 16 13.31 4.77 8.41
N VAL A 17 12.32 4.17 9.06
CA VAL A 17 12.31 3.90 10.48
C VAL A 17 12.03 2.42 10.69
N GLN A 18 12.39 1.92 11.87
CA GLN A 18 12.11 0.53 12.22
C GLN A 18 10.63 0.36 12.52
N SER A 19 10.02 -0.69 11.96
CA SER A 19 8.64 -1.04 12.29
C SER A 19 8.52 -1.42 13.77
N GLU A 20 7.41 -1.05 14.40
CA GLU A 20 7.07 -1.48 15.75
C GLU A 20 6.56 -2.91 15.79
N PHE A 21 6.13 -3.46 14.67
CA PHE A 21 5.38 -4.71 14.62
C PHE A 21 6.17 -5.87 14.04
N VAL A 22 7.15 -5.60 13.20
CA VAL A 22 8.00 -6.60 12.58
C VAL A 22 9.44 -6.09 12.51
N ASP A 23 10.38 -7.00 12.34
CA ASP A 23 11.79 -6.64 12.21
C ASP A 23 12.09 -6.24 10.77
N ALA A 24 11.61 -5.08 10.38
CA ALA A 24 11.77 -4.55 9.04
C ALA A 24 11.67 -3.03 9.06
N PRO A 25 12.33 -2.34 8.12
CA PRO A 25 12.23 -0.89 8.04
C PRO A 25 10.94 -0.44 7.36
N LEU A 26 10.47 0.75 7.73
CA LEU A 26 9.40 1.46 7.04
C LEU A 26 10.04 2.59 6.23
N ILE A 27 9.68 2.68 4.96
CA ILE A 27 10.14 3.75 4.08
C ILE A 27 9.17 4.92 4.22
N GLU A 28 9.62 6.01 4.82
CA GLU A 28 8.72 7.11 5.17
C GLU A 28 8.22 7.90 3.96
N GLU A 29 8.95 7.90 2.86
CA GLU A 29 8.50 8.58 1.64
C GLU A 29 7.29 7.90 1.01
N LEU A 30 7.07 6.61 1.31
CA LEU A 30 5.91 5.88 0.79
C LEU A 30 4.72 6.10 1.70
N ALA A 31 3.62 6.54 1.10
CA ALA A 31 2.44 6.94 1.87
C ALA A 31 1.73 5.78 2.56
N VAL A 32 1.84 4.59 2.01
CA VAL A 32 1.19 3.40 2.57
C VAL A 32 2.24 2.30 2.70
N ALA A 33 2.28 1.66 3.86
CA ALA A 33 3.16 0.52 4.10
C ALA A 33 2.36 -0.64 4.70
N VAL A 34 2.53 -1.82 4.12
CA VAL A 34 1.93 -3.04 4.64
C VAL A 34 3.04 -3.81 5.34
N GLU A 35 2.88 -4.02 6.63
CA GLU A 35 3.89 -4.65 7.49
C GLU A 35 3.53 -6.12 7.66
N CYS A 36 4.42 -7.00 7.21
CA CYS A 36 4.14 -8.42 7.13
C CYS A 36 5.17 -9.24 7.90
N ARG A 37 4.71 -10.35 8.43
CA ARG A 37 5.57 -11.40 8.99
C ARG A 37 5.65 -12.54 7.98
N LEU A 38 6.84 -13.03 7.70
CA LEU A 38 7.02 -14.12 6.76
C LEU A 38 6.34 -15.40 7.28
N LYS A 39 5.49 -15.99 6.46
CA LYS A 39 4.87 -17.30 6.73
C LYS A 39 5.61 -18.41 6.01
N SER A 40 5.88 -18.24 4.73
CA SER A 40 6.58 -19.24 3.93
C SER A 40 7.21 -18.63 2.70
N TYR A 41 8.24 -19.27 2.23
CA TYR A 41 8.88 -18.93 0.96
C TYR A 41 9.27 -20.21 0.23
N ASP A 42 8.85 -20.35 -1.02
CA ASP A 42 9.20 -21.46 -1.88
C ASP A 42 10.17 -20.96 -2.95
N ALA A 43 11.43 -21.39 -2.84
CA ALA A 43 12.48 -20.93 -3.75
C ALA A 43 12.30 -21.43 -5.18
N LYS A 44 11.59 -22.55 -5.37
CA LYS A 44 11.37 -23.11 -6.72
C LYS A 44 10.39 -22.29 -7.52
N THR A 45 9.33 -21.82 -6.87
CA THR A 45 8.28 -21.01 -7.52
C THR A 45 8.44 -19.54 -7.26
N CYS A 46 9.35 -19.15 -6.37
CA CYS A 46 9.52 -17.79 -5.88
C CYS A 46 8.27 -17.26 -5.19
N ARG A 47 7.44 -18.15 -4.65
CA ARG A 47 6.20 -17.76 -3.97
C ARG A 47 6.51 -17.45 -2.51
N LEU A 48 6.17 -16.23 -2.12
CA LEU A 48 6.31 -15.77 -0.75
C LEU A 48 4.92 -15.51 -0.16
N VAL A 49 4.68 -16.00 1.05
CA VAL A 49 3.42 -15.75 1.76
C VAL A 49 3.76 -15.01 3.05
N GLY A 50 3.13 -13.87 3.24
CA GLY A 50 3.30 -13.07 4.43
C GLY A 50 1.97 -12.86 5.14
N GLU A 51 2.02 -12.80 6.45
CA GLU A 51 0.87 -12.43 7.28
C GLU A 51 0.91 -10.93 7.49
N ILE A 52 -0.17 -10.24 7.13
CA ILE A 52 -0.26 -8.80 7.36
C ILE A 52 -0.51 -8.56 8.84
N VAL A 53 0.43 -7.92 9.50
CA VAL A 53 0.31 -7.62 10.93
C VAL A 53 -0.09 -6.19 11.20
N ASN A 54 0.16 -5.29 10.25
CA ASN A 54 -0.25 -3.89 10.35
C ASN A 54 -0.22 -3.22 8.98
N VAL A 55 -1.03 -2.17 8.83
CA VAL A 55 -0.96 -1.28 7.68
C VAL A 55 -0.82 0.13 8.24
N SER A 56 0.22 0.83 7.82
CA SER A 56 0.42 2.23 8.22
C SER A 56 0.20 3.14 7.03
N VAL A 57 -0.47 4.26 7.27
CA VAL A 57 -0.88 5.19 6.22
C VAL A 57 -0.51 6.61 6.65
N ASP A 58 0.05 7.37 5.73
CA ASP A 58 0.30 8.79 5.95
C ASP A 58 -1.04 9.54 5.86
N GLU A 59 -1.31 10.39 6.84
CA GLU A 59 -2.59 11.09 6.90
C GLU A 59 -2.85 12.00 5.68
N LYS A 60 -1.82 12.42 4.97
CA LYS A 60 -1.98 13.29 3.80
C LYS A 60 -2.63 12.59 2.61
N VAL A 61 -2.71 11.26 2.60
CA VAL A 61 -3.40 10.51 1.54
C VAL A 61 -4.78 10.03 1.96
N LEU A 62 -5.28 10.52 3.07
CA LEU A 62 -6.65 10.21 3.51
C LEU A 62 -7.64 11.22 2.92
N ASP A 63 -8.86 10.75 2.72
CA ASP A 63 -9.97 11.62 2.39
C ASP A 63 -10.57 12.23 3.67
N GLU A 64 -11.60 13.03 3.51
CA GLU A 64 -12.26 13.71 4.64
C GLU A 64 -12.96 12.74 5.60
N ASN A 65 -13.19 11.51 5.20
CA ASN A 65 -13.81 10.47 6.02
C ASN A 65 -12.79 9.57 6.70
N GLY A 66 -11.50 9.82 6.50
CA GLY A 66 -10.44 9.01 7.08
C GLY A 66 -10.10 7.75 6.30
N ASN A 67 -10.60 7.61 5.08
CA ASN A 67 -10.28 6.49 4.20
C ASN A 67 -9.13 6.86 3.27
N VAL A 68 -8.39 5.84 2.81
CA VAL A 68 -7.33 6.08 1.84
C VAL A 68 -7.92 6.56 0.52
N ASP A 69 -7.47 7.71 0.07
CA ASP A 69 -7.86 8.26 -1.22
C ASP A 69 -6.86 7.82 -2.28
N ILE A 70 -7.30 6.99 -3.21
CA ILE A 70 -6.43 6.41 -4.24
C ILE A 70 -5.83 7.51 -5.13
N ALA A 71 -6.57 8.59 -5.37
CA ALA A 71 -6.05 9.70 -6.18
C ALA A 71 -4.89 10.40 -5.48
N LYS A 72 -4.92 10.48 -4.15
CA LYS A 72 -3.83 11.06 -3.37
C LYS A 72 -2.67 10.09 -3.19
N ALA A 73 -2.96 8.81 -2.96
CA ALA A 73 -1.94 7.79 -2.71
C ALA A 73 -1.19 7.41 -3.99
N GLN A 74 -1.85 7.48 -5.13
CA GLN A 74 -1.28 7.19 -6.45
C GLN A 74 -0.49 5.87 -6.51
N PRO A 75 -1.14 4.74 -6.18
CA PRO A 75 -0.46 3.46 -6.30
C PRO A 75 -0.15 3.16 -7.75
N ILE A 76 0.94 2.45 -7.96
CA ILE A 76 1.36 2.08 -9.31
C ILE A 76 1.18 0.58 -9.53
N THR A 77 0.98 0.22 -10.79
CA THR A 77 0.94 -1.18 -11.20
C THR A 77 1.90 -1.39 -12.36
N PHE A 78 2.38 -2.63 -12.50
CA PHE A 78 3.29 -2.96 -13.58
C PHE A 78 2.51 -3.33 -14.84
N ASP A 79 2.89 -2.73 -15.97
CA ASP A 79 2.37 -3.08 -17.29
C ASP A 79 3.35 -4.04 -17.96
N PRO A 80 3.01 -5.35 -18.04
CA PRO A 80 3.92 -6.33 -18.63
C PRO A 80 4.01 -6.24 -20.14
N PHE A 81 3.10 -5.55 -20.81
CA PHE A 81 3.11 -5.45 -22.27
C PHE A 81 4.19 -4.46 -22.73
N ASN A 82 4.38 -3.41 -21.99
CA ASN A 82 5.33 -2.35 -22.35
C ASN A 82 6.46 -2.17 -21.35
N ASN A 83 6.50 -3.00 -20.30
CA ASN A 83 7.50 -2.93 -19.23
C ASN A 83 7.57 -1.55 -18.57
N LYS A 84 6.41 -1.05 -18.18
CA LYS A 84 6.28 0.27 -17.56
C LYS A 84 5.49 0.18 -16.27
N TYR A 85 5.62 1.19 -15.44
CA TYR A 85 4.75 1.37 -14.30
C TYR A 85 3.71 2.45 -14.63
N VAL A 86 2.46 2.17 -14.28
CA VAL A 86 1.36 3.09 -14.53
C VAL A 86 0.60 3.33 -13.24
N VAL A 87 0.03 4.51 -13.09
CA VAL A 87 -0.85 4.79 -11.96
C VAL A 87 -2.25 4.29 -12.29
N LEU A 88 -3.04 4.01 -11.24
CA LEU A 88 -4.44 3.64 -11.41
C LEU A 88 -5.23 4.85 -11.91
N GLY A 89 -6.23 4.59 -12.74
CA GLY A 89 -7.07 5.64 -13.30
C GLY A 89 -8.25 6.00 -12.39
N ASP A 90 -9.28 6.57 -13.00
CA ASP A 90 -10.47 7.02 -12.28
C ASP A 90 -11.30 5.87 -11.76
N VAL A 91 -12.11 6.16 -10.74
CA VAL A 91 -13.10 5.21 -10.24
C VAL A 91 -14.17 5.00 -11.31
N VAL A 92 -14.40 3.74 -11.67
CA VAL A 92 -15.35 3.39 -12.74
C VAL A 92 -16.54 2.55 -12.26
N GLY A 93 -16.61 2.24 -10.97
CA GLY A 93 -17.72 1.46 -10.43
C GLY A 93 -17.55 1.17 -8.95
N ASN A 94 -18.59 0.60 -8.38
CA ASN A 94 -18.64 0.24 -6.97
C ASN A 94 -18.59 -1.29 -6.84
N ALA A 95 -17.59 -1.78 -6.13
CA ALA A 95 -17.45 -3.21 -5.86
C ALA A 95 -18.63 -3.69 -5.02
N PHE A 96 -19.00 -4.95 -5.23
CA PHE A 96 -20.04 -5.66 -4.49
C PHE A 96 -21.48 -5.15 -4.71
N THR A 97 -21.65 -4.09 -5.46
CA THR A 97 -23.00 -3.52 -5.70
C THR A 97 -23.35 -3.43 -7.17
N ASP A 98 -22.48 -2.90 -8.01
CA ASP A 98 -22.84 -2.63 -9.41
C ASP A 98 -23.15 -3.90 -10.19
N GLY A 99 -22.47 -5.01 -9.90
CA GLY A 99 -22.73 -6.28 -10.57
C GLY A 99 -24.06 -6.94 -10.22
N LYS A 100 -24.71 -6.49 -9.16
CA LYS A 100 -25.98 -7.09 -8.73
C LYS A 100 -27.09 -6.90 -9.74
N LYS A 101 -26.99 -5.88 -10.59
CA LYS A 101 -27.98 -5.63 -11.64
C LYS A 101 -27.95 -6.69 -12.74
N LEU A 102 -26.89 -7.47 -12.82
CA LEU A 102 -26.70 -8.51 -13.84
C LEU A 102 -27.10 -9.92 -13.35
N MET A 103 -27.46 -10.01 -12.09
CA MET A 103 -27.81 -11.29 -11.46
C MET A 103 -29.29 -11.57 -11.50
#